data_362a515c7e25235a10a623768c7a4bab
#
_entry.id   362a515c7e25235a10a623768c7a4bab
#
_cell.length_a   1.000
_cell.length_b   1.000
_cell.length_c   1.000
_cell.angle_alpha   90.00
_cell.angle_beta   90.00
_cell.angle_gamma   90.00
#
_symmetry.space_group_name_H-M   'P 1'
#
loop_
_entity.id
_entity.type
_entity.pdbx_description
1 polymer ?
#
loop_
_entity_poly.entity_id
_entity_poly.type
_entity_poly.pdbx_seq_one_letter_code
_entity_poly.pdbx_strand_id
1 'polypeptide(L)'
;MNLVSEHSCRTIPNHTHGESSYEIHYICDGGGRARIAGQDYELSPGVLYVVGPSIEHAQSPYPEDHMREYCIHLHMQKKKLSERQPFDKDLEYLLSVFEHTHLWFGVDSQNIFSPIYELFQAVEQETTGFRFEAEALLRQILVRVIHNYLPDVKKKNEGTILPAFDKNAVTIEEYFLYEYQNLSLEELSARLGLSPRQTERLLKFQYGKNFQQKKTQARMSAASMILINSSDSISKIAEDVGYSSIEHFSAAFKKYYGTAPTQYRKSFQK
;
A
#
# COMPACT_ATOMS: atom_id res chain seq x y z
N MET A 1 -8.05 -8.22 -2.80
CA MET A 1 -6.87 -8.04 -3.64
C MET A 1 -7.15 -6.89 -4.56
N ASN A 2 -6.26 -5.92 -4.64
CA ASN A 2 -6.28 -4.90 -5.68
C ASN A 2 -4.97 -4.99 -6.44
N LEU A 3 -5.06 -4.85 -7.74
CA LEU A 3 -3.92 -4.88 -8.63
C LEU A 3 -3.78 -3.49 -9.21
N VAL A 4 -2.70 -2.81 -8.85
CA VAL A 4 -2.33 -1.55 -9.50
C VAL A 4 -1.44 -1.91 -10.68
N SER A 5 -1.96 -1.71 -11.89
CA SER A 5 -1.30 -2.11 -13.13
C SER A 5 -0.12 -1.22 -13.49
N GLU A 6 0.74 -1.79 -14.28
CA GLU A 6 1.86 -1.42 -15.15
C GLU A 6 1.93 0.02 -15.71
N HIS A 7 1.55 1.03 -14.99
CA HIS A 7 1.74 2.40 -15.48
C HIS A 7 3.04 2.97 -14.95
N SER A 8 3.65 3.88 -15.71
CA SER A 8 4.81 4.63 -15.23
C SER A 8 4.58 5.03 -13.78
N CYS A 9 5.41 4.51 -12.89
CA CYS A 9 5.23 4.68 -11.47
C CYS A 9 5.18 6.17 -11.13
N ARG A 10 4.11 6.60 -10.50
CA ARG A 10 3.99 7.95 -9.97
C ARG A 10 4.68 8.00 -8.61
N THR A 11 5.11 9.18 -8.22
CA THR A 11 5.52 9.40 -6.83
C THR A 11 4.37 9.08 -5.90
N ILE A 12 4.58 8.07 -5.04
CA ILE A 12 3.64 7.67 -3.99
C ILE A 12 4.08 8.35 -2.70
N PRO A 13 3.25 9.25 -2.14
CA PRO A 13 3.59 9.96 -0.91
C PRO A 13 3.65 9.02 0.29
N ASN A 14 4.33 9.45 1.36
CA ASN A 14 4.45 8.67 2.59
C ASN A 14 3.08 8.34 3.20
N HIS A 15 2.81 7.06 3.38
CA HIS A 15 1.54 6.55 3.89
C HIS A 15 1.73 5.27 4.70
N THR A 16 0.67 4.78 5.29
CA THR A 16 0.62 3.52 6.05
C THR A 16 -0.68 2.81 5.77
N HIS A 17 -0.65 1.48 5.87
CA HIS A 17 -1.85 0.66 5.75
C HIS A 17 -2.48 0.33 7.10
N GLY A 18 -3.76 -0.03 7.06
CA GLY A 18 -4.52 -0.50 8.22
C GLY A 18 -4.05 -1.88 8.72
N GLU A 19 -4.61 -2.30 9.86
CA GLU A 19 -4.38 -3.65 10.38
C GLU A 19 -4.78 -4.70 9.32
N SER A 20 -3.93 -5.69 9.12
CA SER A 20 -4.10 -6.78 8.15
C SER A 20 -3.96 -6.41 6.67
N SER A 21 -3.50 -5.21 6.32
CA SER A 21 -3.21 -4.79 4.94
C SER A 21 -1.72 -4.88 4.64
N TYR A 22 -1.39 -5.44 3.47
CA TYR A 22 -0.03 -5.65 2.99
C TYR A 22 0.07 -5.23 1.53
N GLU A 23 1.22 -4.70 1.14
CA GLU A 23 1.58 -4.50 -0.27
C GLU A 23 2.79 -5.33 -0.65
N ILE A 24 2.74 -5.93 -1.84
CA ILE A 24 3.84 -6.60 -2.49
C ILE A 24 4.19 -5.78 -3.71
N HIS A 25 5.39 -5.23 -3.75
CA HIS A 25 5.89 -4.41 -4.84
C HIS A 25 6.97 -5.17 -5.61
N TYR A 26 6.85 -5.19 -6.92
CA TYR A 26 7.85 -5.77 -7.82
C TYR A 26 8.23 -4.74 -8.90
N ILE A 27 9.48 -4.36 -8.95
CA ILE A 27 10.00 -3.44 -9.96
C ILE A 27 10.38 -4.25 -11.20
N CYS A 28 9.69 -4.02 -12.32
CA CYS A 28 9.93 -4.75 -13.55
C CYS A 28 10.82 -4.00 -14.54
N ASP A 29 10.89 -2.68 -14.46
CA ASP A 29 11.69 -1.85 -15.37
C ASP A 29 11.98 -0.48 -14.76
N GLY A 30 13.08 0.19 -15.22
CA GLY A 30 13.48 1.49 -14.73
C GLY A 30 13.98 1.48 -13.29
N GLY A 31 14.08 2.65 -12.68
CA GLY A 31 14.60 2.81 -11.32
C GLY A 31 14.01 3.97 -10.55
N GLY A 32 14.24 3.94 -9.24
CA GLY A 32 13.71 4.94 -8.32
C GLY A 32 14.23 4.76 -6.90
N ARG A 33 13.54 5.38 -5.96
CA ARG A 33 13.81 5.26 -4.52
C ARG A 33 12.54 4.98 -3.76
N ALA A 34 12.65 4.09 -2.77
CA ALA A 34 11.65 3.91 -1.73
C ALA A 34 12.21 4.36 -0.39
N ARG A 35 11.38 5.05 0.41
CA ARG A 35 11.67 5.32 1.81
C ARG A 35 10.70 4.51 2.65
N ILE A 36 11.21 3.53 3.40
CA ILE A 36 10.41 2.58 4.15
C ILE A 36 10.88 2.58 5.61
N ALA A 37 9.97 2.78 6.55
CA ALA A 37 10.28 2.89 7.98
C ALA A 37 11.41 3.90 8.28
N GLY A 38 11.48 4.99 7.50
CA GLY A 38 12.50 6.04 7.63
C GLY A 38 13.85 5.72 6.97
N GLN A 39 14.03 4.55 6.38
CA GLN A 39 15.25 4.14 5.66
C GLN A 39 15.05 4.23 4.15
N ASP A 40 16.08 4.71 3.44
CA ASP A 40 16.05 4.85 1.98
C ASP A 40 16.60 3.58 1.30
N TYR A 41 15.91 3.15 0.24
CA TYR A 41 16.22 1.98 -0.57
C TYR A 41 16.25 2.35 -2.04
N GLU A 42 17.24 1.86 -2.78
CA GLU A 42 17.31 1.99 -4.23
C GLU A 42 16.40 0.95 -4.91
N LEU A 43 15.62 1.39 -5.88
CA LEU A 43 14.72 0.54 -6.67
C LEU A 43 15.32 0.33 -8.05
N SER A 44 15.37 -0.94 -8.49
CA SER A 44 15.84 -1.35 -9.81
C SER A 44 15.11 -2.62 -10.25
N PRO A 45 15.17 -3.00 -11.54
CA PRO A 45 14.51 -4.21 -12.02
C PRO A 45 14.89 -5.46 -11.23
N GLY A 46 13.89 -6.25 -10.84
CA GLY A 46 14.04 -7.42 -10.01
C GLY A 46 13.97 -7.16 -8.50
N VAL A 47 13.91 -5.89 -8.07
CA VAL A 47 13.65 -5.58 -6.67
C VAL A 47 12.22 -5.98 -6.32
N LEU A 48 12.11 -6.72 -5.21
CA LEU A 48 10.86 -7.15 -4.60
C LEU A 48 10.84 -6.67 -3.15
N TYR A 49 9.75 -6.09 -2.71
CA TYR A 49 9.58 -5.77 -1.29
C TYR A 49 8.14 -5.92 -0.84
N VAL A 50 7.99 -6.18 0.45
CA VAL A 50 6.71 -6.35 1.13
C VAL A 50 6.61 -5.33 2.24
N VAL A 51 5.50 -4.61 2.29
CA VAL A 51 5.19 -3.65 3.34
C VAL A 51 3.89 -4.09 4.02
N GLY A 52 3.96 -4.24 5.32
CA GLY A 52 2.84 -4.66 6.17
C GLY A 52 2.18 -3.52 6.94
N PRO A 53 1.27 -3.88 7.86
CA PRO A 53 0.51 -2.91 8.62
C PRO A 53 1.36 -1.90 9.37
N SER A 54 0.93 -0.64 9.35
CA SER A 54 1.53 0.49 10.09
C SER A 54 2.98 0.84 9.71
N ILE A 55 3.55 0.22 8.68
CA ILE A 55 4.87 0.60 8.16
C ILE A 55 4.71 1.82 7.25
N GLU A 56 5.34 2.93 7.64
CA GLU A 56 5.40 4.13 6.80
C GLU A 56 6.30 3.88 5.58
N HIS A 57 5.76 4.15 4.39
CA HIS A 57 6.55 4.02 3.17
C HIS A 57 6.10 5.02 2.11
N ALA A 58 7.04 5.33 1.21
CA ALA A 58 6.88 6.21 0.08
C ALA A 58 7.79 5.73 -1.04
N GLN A 59 7.46 6.04 -2.29
CA GLN A 59 8.37 5.77 -3.39
C GLN A 59 8.28 6.84 -4.48
N SER A 60 9.35 6.98 -5.25
CA SER A 60 9.41 7.87 -6.40
C SER A 60 10.35 7.32 -7.47
N PRO A 61 9.98 7.40 -8.75
CA PRO A 61 10.92 7.15 -9.84
C PRO A 61 12.02 8.20 -9.84
N TYR A 62 13.15 7.90 -10.48
CA TYR A 62 14.12 8.93 -10.83
C TYR A 62 13.51 9.89 -11.87
N PRO A 63 13.88 11.20 -11.84
CA PRO A 63 13.29 12.21 -12.72
C PRO A 63 13.45 11.90 -14.23
N GLU A 64 14.52 11.21 -14.59
CA GLU A 64 14.88 10.84 -15.98
C GLU A 64 14.47 9.40 -16.34
N ASP A 65 13.79 8.69 -15.42
CA ASP A 65 13.52 7.26 -15.58
C ASP A 65 12.02 6.95 -15.57
N HIS A 66 11.64 5.90 -16.31
CA HIS A 66 10.27 5.39 -16.38
C HIS A 66 10.16 4.11 -15.56
N MET A 67 10.29 4.23 -14.23
CA MET A 67 10.09 3.09 -13.36
C MET A 67 8.71 2.47 -13.57
N ARG A 68 8.68 1.16 -13.80
CA ARG A 68 7.45 0.36 -13.89
C ARG A 68 7.42 -0.67 -12.77
N GLU A 69 6.27 -0.79 -12.15
CA GLU A 69 6.06 -1.73 -11.06
C GLU A 69 4.73 -2.47 -11.16
N TYR A 70 4.70 -3.63 -10.54
CA TYR A 70 3.48 -4.32 -10.16
C TYR A 70 3.30 -4.22 -8.66
N CYS A 71 2.16 -3.69 -8.22
CA CYS A 71 1.79 -3.65 -6.82
C CYS A 71 0.56 -4.51 -6.56
N ILE A 72 0.66 -5.44 -5.62
CA ILE A 72 -0.45 -6.28 -5.18
C ILE A 72 -0.81 -5.88 -3.75
N HIS A 73 -1.96 -5.26 -3.61
CA HIS A 73 -2.50 -4.91 -2.31
C HIS A 73 -3.36 -6.05 -1.76
N LEU A 74 -2.99 -6.55 -0.60
CA LEU A 74 -3.64 -7.66 0.09
C LEU A 74 -4.28 -7.18 1.39
N HIS A 75 -5.51 -7.61 1.64
CA HIS A 75 -6.12 -7.45 2.95
C HIS A 75 -6.46 -8.83 3.52
N MET A 76 -5.90 -9.15 4.69
CA MET A 76 -6.06 -10.47 5.32
C MET A 76 -7.17 -10.44 6.36
N GLN A 77 -8.15 -11.35 6.22
CA GLN A 77 -9.25 -11.50 7.17
C GLN A 77 -9.19 -12.85 7.87
N LYS A 78 -9.29 -12.87 9.20
CA LYS A 78 -9.36 -14.11 9.97
C LYS A 78 -10.76 -14.68 9.94
N LYS A 79 -10.96 -15.82 9.25
CA LYS A 79 -12.22 -16.59 9.30
C LYS A 79 -12.39 -17.34 10.64
N LYS A 80 -13.65 -17.53 11.06
CA LYS A 80 -13.95 -18.34 12.26
C LYS A 80 -13.62 -19.82 12.04
N LEU A 81 -13.12 -20.48 13.09
CA LEU A 81 -12.64 -21.87 13.10
C LEU A 81 -13.64 -22.94 12.60
N SER A 82 -14.96 -22.65 12.61
CA SER A 82 -16.02 -23.61 12.30
C SER A 82 -16.19 -23.97 10.82
N GLU A 83 -15.44 -23.32 9.90
CA GLU A 83 -15.61 -23.49 8.44
C GLU A 83 -14.36 -24.08 7.76
N ARG A 84 -13.51 -24.80 8.50
CA ARG A 84 -12.17 -25.21 8.06
C ARG A 84 -12.15 -26.55 7.34
N GLN A 85 -11.44 -26.60 6.21
CA GLN A 85 -11.11 -27.82 5.46
C GLN A 85 -9.64 -28.24 5.72
N PRO A 86 -9.28 -29.53 5.63
CA PRO A 86 -7.90 -29.99 5.89
C PRO A 86 -6.80 -29.38 4.99
N PHE A 87 -7.18 -28.97 3.78
CA PHE A 87 -6.28 -28.32 2.82
C PHE A 87 -5.81 -26.93 3.28
N ASP A 88 -6.46 -26.39 4.26
CA ASP A 88 -6.26 -25.04 4.77
C ASP A 88 -4.99 -24.87 5.61
N LYS A 89 -4.33 -25.92 5.99
CA LYS A 89 -3.24 -25.92 6.94
C LYS A 89 -1.92 -25.35 6.42
N ASP A 90 -1.47 -25.72 5.23
CA ASP A 90 -0.24 -25.17 4.65
C ASP A 90 -0.38 -23.66 4.40
N LEU A 91 -1.60 -23.24 4.04
CA LEU A 91 -1.90 -21.83 3.83
C LEU A 91 -1.90 -21.04 5.16
N GLU A 92 -2.42 -21.58 6.27
CA GLU A 92 -2.31 -20.91 7.59
C GLU A 92 -0.85 -20.66 7.96
N TYR A 93 -0.01 -21.66 7.73
CA TYR A 93 1.42 -21.48 7.97
C TYR A 93 2.01 -20.37 7.11
N LEU A 94 1.72 -20.38 5.81
CA LEU A 94 2.15 -19.33 4.89
C LEU A 94 1.62 -17.96 5.32
N LEU A 95 0.33 -17.87 5.64
CA LEU A 95 -0.28 -16.62 6.10
C LEU A 95 0.29 -16.18 7.45
N SER A 96 0.54 -17.13 8.37
CA SER A 96 1.16 -16.79 9.65
C SER A 96 2.59 -16.26 9.49
N VAL A 97 3.36 -16.82 8.57
CA VAL A 97 4.69 -16.30 8.21
C VAL A 97 4.56 -14.90 7.63
N PHE A 98 3.61 -14.69 6.73
CA PHE A 98 3.37 -13.39 6.11
C PHE A 98 2.87 -12.36 7.15
N GLU A 99 1.96 -12.74 8.05
CA GLU A 99 1.47 -11.90 9.16
C GLU A 99 2.60 -11.41 10.09
N HIS A 100 3.65 -12.19 10.27
CA HIS A 100 4.81 -11.81 11.10
C HIS A 100 5.87 -11.02 10.31
N THR A 101 5.73 -10.93 9.00
CA THR A 101 6.64 -10.17 8.13
C THR A 101 6.09 -8.77 7.91
N HIS A 102 6.45 -7.84 8.79
CA HIS A 102 5.98 -6.44 8.64
C HIS A 102 6.73 -5.69 7.54
N LEU A 103 7.97 -6.07 7.25
CA LEU A 103 8.80 -5.47 6.20
C LEU A 103 9.81 -6.50 5.71
N TRP A 104 9.91 -6.65 4.40
CA TRP A 104 11.03 -7.32 3.75
C TRP A 104 11.38 -6.57 2.46
N PHE A 105 12.67 -6.49 2.15
CA PHE A 105 13.22 -5.86 0.95
C PHE A 105 14.38 -6.69 0.41
N GLY A 106 14.39 -6.98 -0.90
CA GLY A 106 15.45 -7.76 -1.53
C GLY A 106 15.33 -7.84 -3.04
N VAL A 107 16.15 -8.68 -3.64
CA VAL A 107 16.09 -9.00 -5.08
C VAL A 107 15.41 -10.34 -5.25
N ASP A 108 14.50 -10.43 -6.23
CA ASP A 108 13.79 -11.68 -6.52
C ASP A 108 14.71 -12.79 -7.00
N SER A 109 14.68 -13.92 -6.30
CA SER A 109 15.40 -15.15 -6.63
C SER A 109 14.46 -16.30 -7.03
N GLN A 110 13.15 -16.09 -7.01
CA GLN A 110 12.13 -17.10 -7.19
C GLN A 110 11.34 -16.96 -8.49
N ASN A 111 11.77 -16.06 -9.40
CA ASN A 111 11.07 -15.74 -10.65
C ASN A 111 9.58 -15.40 -10.42
N ILE A 112 9.34 -14.46 -9.51
CA ILE A 112 7.98 -14.04 -9.14
C ILE A 112 7.30 -13.23 -10.25
N PHE A 113 8.08 -12.65 -11.16
CA PHE A 113 7.58 -11.82 -12.27
C PHE A 113 6.54 -12.56 -13.12
N SER A 114 6.81 -13.83 -13.51
CA SER A 114 5.91 -14.61 -14.36
C SER A 114 4.49 -14.71 -13.79
N PRO A 115 4.27 -15.25 -12.57
CA PRO A 115 2.93 -15.35 -12.03
C PRO A 115 2.30 -13.98 -11.68
N ILE A 116 3.09 -12.94 -11.42
CA ILE A 116 2.55 -11.58 -11.27
C ILE A 116 1.98 -11.11 -12.61
N TYR A 117 2.76 -11.19 -13.69
CA TYR A 117 2.32 -10.77 -15.02
C TYR A 117 1.07 -11.53 -15.47
N GLU A 118 1.06 -12.86 -15.32
CA GLU A 118 -0.09 -13.71 -15.64
C GLU A 118 -1.34 -13.33 -14.81
N LEU A 119 -1.16 -13.01 -13.52
CA LEU A 119 -2.26 -12.56 -12.66
C LEU A 119 -2.91 -11.27 -13.18
N PHE A 120 -2.10 -10.29 -13.58
CA PHE A 120 -2.60 -9.05 -14.14
C PHE A 120 -3.33 -9.28 -15.45
N GLN A 121 -2.79 -10.12 -16.35
CA GLN A 121 -3.45 -10.47 -17.60
C GLN A 121 -4.79 -11.21 -17.38
N ALA A 122 -4.85 -12.16 -16.46
CA ALA A 122 -6.07 -12.89 -16.13
C ALA A 122 -7.18 -11.95 -15.60
N VAL A 123 -6.80 -10.96 -14.77
CA VAL A 123 -7.75 -9.98 -14.23
C VAL A 123 -8.18 -8.95 -15.28
N GLU A 124 -7.30 -8.53 -16.18
CA GLU A 124 -7.61 -7.57 -17.23
C GLU A 124 -8.54 -8.17 -18.29
N GLN A 125 -8.32 -9.44 -18.65
CA GLN A 125 -9.10 -10.11 -19.70
C GLN A 125 -10.45 -10.65 -19.23
N GLU A 126 -10.63 -10.90 -17.94
CA GLU A 126 -11.85 -11.43 -17.31
C GLU A 126 -12.48 -12.63 -18.05
N THR A 127 -11.64 -13.51 -18.62
CA THR A 127 -12.11 -14.72 -19.34
C THR A 127 -12.84 -15.68 -18.40
N THR A 128 -13.60 -16.63 -18.97
CA THR A 128 -14.30 -17.64 -18.17
C THR A 128 -13.33 -18.41 -17.28
N GLY A 129 -13.56 -18.33 -15.96
CA GLY A 129 -12.70 -19.01 -14.96
C GLY A 129 -11.56 -18.14 -14.41
N PHE A 130 -11.40 -16.89 -14.86
CA PHE A 130 -10.29 -16.01 -14.45
C PHE A 130 -10.13 -15.91 -12.91
N ARG A 131 -11.22 -15.98 -12.15
CA ARG A 131 -11.15 -15.93 -10.67
C ARG A 131 -10.42 -17.11 -10.07
N PHE A 132 -10.59 -18.32 -10.62
CA PHE A 132 -9.86 -19.51 -10.19
C PHE A 132 -8.38 -19.42 -10.58
N GLU A 133 -8.12 -18.91 -11.78
CA GLU A 133 -6.76 -18.69 -12.26
C GLU A 133 -6.04 -17.63 -11.41
N ALA A 134 -6.67 -16.47 -11.18
CA ALA A 134 -6.13 -15.42 -10.34
C ALA A 134 -5.85 -15.90 -8.89
N GLU A 135 -6.73 -16.73 -8.33
CA GLU A 135 -6.52 -17.33 -7.01
C GLU A 135 -5.31 -18.28 -7.00
N ALA A 136 -5.16 -19.12 -8.01
CA ALA A 136 -4.03 -20.03 -8.14
C ALA A 136 -2.71 -19.28 -8.29
N LEU A 137 -2.67 -18.24 -9.13
CA LEU A 137 -1.52 -17.38 -9.34
C LEU A 137 -1.14 -16.61 -8.08
N LEU A 138 -2.13 -16.06 -7.37
CA LEU A 138 -1.89 -15.38 -6.09
C LEU A 138 -1.25 -16.34 -5.06
N ARG A 139 -1.70 -17.57 -4.96
CA ARG A 139 -1.09 -18.59 -4.08
C ARG A 139 0.37 -18.84 -4.46
N GLN A 140 0.68 -18.97 -5.75
CA GLN A 140 2.06 -19.12 -6.23
C GLN A 140 2.92 -17.90 -5.88
N ILE A 141 2.39 -16.69 -6.05
CA ILE A 141 3.07 -15.44 -5.70
C ILE A 141 3.41 -15.44 -4.21
N LEU A 142 2.44 -15.71 -3.33
CA LEU A 142 2.66 -15.73 -1.88
C LEU A 142 3.74 -16.75 -1.46
N VAL A 143 3.72 -17.96 -2.03
CA VAL A 143 4.75 -18.98 -1.78
C VAL A 143 6.12 -18.48 -2.21
N ARG A 144 6.24 -17.90 -3.42
CA ARG A 144 7.51 -17.39 -3.94
C ARG A 144 8.02 -16.16 -3.17
N VAL A 145 7.11 -15.27 -2.74
CA VAL A 145 7.48 -14.16 -1.84
C VAL A 145 8.11 -14.70 -0.57
N ILE A 146 7.47 -15.66 0.09
CA ILE A 146 8.00 -16.25 1.33
C ILE A 146 9.33 -16.94 1.09
N HIS A 147 9.49 -17.66 -0.02
CA HIS A 147 10.77 -18.29 -0.37
C HIS A 147 11.90 -17.30 -0.68
N ASN A 148 11.60 -16.06 -1.03
CA ASN A 148 12.61 -15.02 -1.20
C ASN A 148 13.27 -14.64 0.13
N TYR A 149 12.54 -14.62 1.23
CA TYR A 149 13.09 -14.25 2.54
C TYR A 149 13.23 -15.41 3.54
N LEU A 150 12.63 -16.58 3.26
CA LEU A 150 12.78 -17.79 4.07
C LEU A 150 13.12 -19.02 3.21
N PRO A 151 14.28 -19.05 2.56
CA PRO A 151 14.61 -20.09 1.58
C PRO A 151 14.70 -21.50 2.17
N ASP A 152 14.87 -21.67 3.48
CA ASP A 152 15.14 -22.95 4.16
C ASP A 152 14.06 -23.39 5.16
N VAL A 153 12.83 -22.88 5.07
CA VAL A 153 11.76 -23.31 5.96
C VAL A 153 11.33 -24.73 5.62
N LYS A 154 12.04 -25.72 6.16
CA LYS A 154 11.63 -27.12 6.14
C LYS A 154 10.36 -27.30 6.94
N LYS A 155 9.33 -27.85 6.27
CA LYS A 155 7.96 -28.14 6.70
C LYS A 155 7.79 -28.51 8.17
N LYS A 156 6.85 -27.88 8.86
CA LYS A 156 5.93 -28.53 9.79
C LYS A 156 4.52 -28.15 9.37
N ASN A 157 3.79 -29.17 8.90
CA ASN A 157 2.44 -29.04 8.42
C ASN A 157 1.46 -28.75 9.55
N GLU A 158 0.54 -27.95 9.27
CA GLU A 158 -0.89 -28.12 9.57
C GLU A 158 -1.69 -26.82 9.29
N GLY A 159 -2.46 -26.84 8.32
CA GLY A 159 -3.21 -26.05 7.47
C GLY A 159 -4.10 -24.86 7.77
N THR A 160 -4.43 -23.91 6.98
CA THR A 160 -5.74 -23.30 6.71
C THR A 160 -5.81 -22.10 5.76
N ILE A 161 -6.89 -21.86 5.25
CA ILE A 161 -7.84 -21.05 4.46
C ILE A 161 -7.43 -19.63 4.00
N LEU A 162 -7.84 -19.34 2.74
CA LEU A 162 -7.80 -18.04 2.07
C LEU A 162 -8.78 -17.00 2.65
N PRO A 163 -8.37 -15.75 2.69
CA PRO A 163 -9.24 -14.65 3.10
C PRO A 163 -10.23 -14.20 1.99
N ALA A 164 -11.39 -13.75 2.40
CA ALA A 164 -12.29 -13.02 1.54
C ALA A 164 -11.75 -11.62 1.24
N PHE A 165 -11.89 -11.19 -0.02
CA PHE A 165 -11.55 -9.86 -0.51
C PHE A 165 -12.34 -8.78 0.24
N ASP A 166 -11.65 -7.87 0.93
CA ASP A 166 -12.26 -6.67 1.48
C ASP A 166 -12.08 -5.50 0.51
N LYS A 167 -13.03 -5.40 -0.42
CA LYS A 167 -13.10 -4.30 -1.38
C LYS A 167 -13.10 -2.93 -0.69
N ASN A 168 -13.63 -2.86 0.53
CA ASN A 168 -13.76 -1.61 1.25
C ASN A 168 -12.42 -1.09 1.74
N ALA A 169 -11.54 -1.97 2.27
CA ALA A 169 -10.19 -1.57 2.72
C ALA A 169 -9.41 -0.92 1.58
N VAL A 170 -9.41 -1.56 0.43
CA VAL A 170 -8.73 -1.06 -0.77
C VAL A 170 -9.30 0.28 -1.22
N THR A 171 -10.63 0.36 -1.39
CA THR A 171 -11.31 1.62 -1.78
C THR A 171 -10.97 2.77 -0.82
N ILE A 172 -10.88 2.49 0.49
CA ILE A 172 -10.50 3.50 1.49
C ILE A 172 -9.07 3.96 1.27
N GLU A 173 -8.12 3.03 1.10
CA GLU A 173 -6.71 3.38 0.98
C GLU A 173 -6.42 4.16 -0.29
N GLU A 174 -6.93 3.70 -1.45
CA GLU A 174 -6.81 4.44 -2.71
C GLU A 174 -7.42 5.85 -2.62
N TYR A 175 -8.59 5.97 -2.01
CA TYR A 175 -9.25 7.25 -1.88
C TYR A 175 -8.41 8.26 -1.10
N PHE A 176 -7.82 7.87 0.02
CA PHE A 176 -6.95 8.74 0.80
C PHE A 176 -5.58 8.97 0.16
N LEU A 177 -5.07 8.00 -0.60
CA LEU A 177 -3.77 8.10 -1.25
C LEU A 177 -3.78 9.00 -2.48
N TYR A 178 -4.79 8.87 -3.34
CA TYR A 178 -4.80 9.54 -4.64
C TYR A 178 -5.67 10.80 -4.69
N GLU A 179 -6.66 10.91 -3.82
CA GLU A 179 -7.64 12.00 -3.88
C GLU A 179 -7.58 12.97 -2.70
N TYR A 180 -6.42 13.05 -2.04
CA TYR A 180 -6.21 13.85 -0.83
C TYR A 180 -6.61 15.33 -0.95
N GLN A 181 -6.67 15.89 -2.15
CA GLN A 181 -7.09 17.28 -2.40
C GLN A 181 -8.56 17.50 -2.05
N ASN A 182 -9.45 16.58 -2.50
CA ASN A 182 -10.90 16.78 -2.50
C ASN A 182 -11.66 15.76 -1.63
N LEU A 183 -11.05 15.27 -0.56
CA LEU A 183 -11.63 14.24 0.29
C LEU A 183 -12.96 14.69 0.95
N SER A 184 -14.01 13.90 0.76
CA SER A 184 -15.33 14.04 1.35
C SER A 184 -15.82 12.72 1.95
N LEU A 185 -16.43 12.77 3.12
CA LEU A 185 -16.98 11.56 3.78
C LEU A 185 -18.15 11.00 2.97
N GLU A 186 -18.96 11.87 2.39
CA GLU A 186 -20.11 11.52 1.57
C GLU A 186 -19.68 10.74 0.33
N GLU A 187 -18.65 11.20 -0.35
CA GLU A 187 -18.11 10.56 -1.55
C GLU A 187 -17.50 9.19 -1.22
N LEU A 188 -16.66 9.10 -0.18
CA LEU A 188 -16.12 7.83 0.28
C LEU A 188 -17.25 6.85 0.64
N SER A 189 -18.28 7.34 1.34
CA SER A 189 -19.44 6.52 1.71
C SER A 189 -20.17 5.98 0.49
N ALA A 190 -20.36 6.82 -0.54
CA ALA A 190 -20.98 6.41 -1.79
C ALA A 190 -20.17 5.32 -2.52
N ARG A 191 -18.85 5.46 -2.58
CA ARG A 191 -17.93 4.45 -3.18
C ARG A 191 -17.96 3.11 -2.43
N LEU A 192 -18.12 3.16 -1.11
CA LEU A 192 -18.22 1.98 -0.26
C LEU A 192 -19.63 1.34 -0.25
N GLY A 193 -20.66 2.04 -0.76
CA GLY A 193 -22.04 1.62 -0.61
C GLY A 193 -22.54 1.63 0.85
N LEU A 194 -21.97 2.51 1.67
CA LEU A 194 -22.26 2.64 3.11
C LEU A 194 -22.85 4.01 3.44
N SER A 195 -23.55 4.10 4.57
CA SER A 195 -23.89 5.41 5.13
C SER A 195 -22.65 6.09 5.75
N PRO A 196 -22.62 7.43 5.86
CA PRO A 196 -21.50 8.15 6.52
C PRO A 196 -21.20 7.63 7.93
N ARG A 197 -22.20 7.26 8.70
CA ARG A 197 -22.03 6.69 10.04
C ARG A 197 -21.37 5.31 10.01
N GLN A 198 -21.72 4.47 9.04
CA GLN A 198 -21.09 3.16 8.86
C GLN A 198 -19.64 3.31 8.39
N THR A 199 -19.37 4.25 7.47
CA THR A 199 -18.02 4.59 7.01
C THR A 199 -17.14 5.07 8.17
N GLU A 200 -17.61 5.96 9.00
CA GLU A 200 -16.88 6.40 10.21
C GLU A 200 -16.56 5.23 11.17
N ARG A 201 -17.53 4.33 11.38
CA ARG A 201 -17.31 3.13 12.20
C ARG A 201 -16.27 2.20 11.59
N LEU A 202 -16.32 2.01 10.26
CA LEU A 202 -15.36 1.19 9.53
C LEU A 202 -13.97 1.78 9.62
N LEU A 203 -13.79 3.08 9.37
CA LEU A 203 -12.51 3.78 9.52
C LEU A 203 -11.96 3.66 10.94
N LYS A 204 -12.82 3.82 11.94
CA LYS A 204 -12.39 3.70 13.33
C LYS A 204 -11.98 2.27 13.70
N PHE A 205 -12.67 1.29 13.15
CA PHE A 205 -12.38 -0.13 13.36
C PHE A 205 -11.07 -0.55 12.68
N GLN A 206 -10.90 -0.20 11.38
CA GLN A 206 -9.74 -0.66 10.59
C GLN A 206 -8.47 0.16 10.86
N TYR A 207 -8.59 1.47 11.12
CA TYR A 207 -7.44 2.39 11.19
C TYR A 207 -7.27 3.06 12.56
N GLY A 208 -8.16 2.83 13.50
CA GLY A 208 -8.16 3.56 14.78
C GLY A 208 -8.47 5.06 14.65
N LYS A 209 -8.77 5.55 13.44
CA LYS A 209 -8.90 6.97 13.07
C LYS A 209 -10.29 7.25 12.52
N ASN A 210 -10.82 8.46 12.75
CA ASN A 210 -12.00 8.94 12.04
C ASN A 210 -11.61 9.54 10.67
N PHE A 211 -12.60 9.85 9.84
CA PHE A 211 -12.39 10.41 8.50
C PHE A 211 -11.50 11.66 8.53
N GLN A 212 -11.75 12.59 9.43
CA GLN A 212 -10.99 13.83 9.52
C GLN A 212 -9.52 13.60 9.89
N GLN A 213 -9.25 12.63 10.74
CA GLN A 213 -7.89 12.23 11.10
C GLN A 213 -7.14 11.59 9.92
N LYS A 214 -7.81 10.69 9.17
CA LYS A 214 -7.26 10.10 7.94
C LYS A 214 -7.03 11.16 6.87
N LYS A 215 -7.99 12.08 6.67
CA LYS A 215 -7.87 13.21 5.74
C LYS A 215 -6.66 14.09 6.07
N THR A 216 -6.49 14.43 7.36
CA THR A 216 -5.32 15.22 7.79
C THR A 216 -4.03 14.45 7.52
N GLN A 217 -3.98 13.17 7.86
CA GLN A 217 -2.81 12.32 7.58
C GLN A 217 -2.46 12.32 6.10
N ALA A 218 -3.41 12.01 5.21
CA ALA A 218 -3.20 11.95 3.76
C ALA A 218 -2.64 13.28 3.22
N ARG A 219 -3.25 14.41 3.58
CA ARG A 219 -2.80 15.73 3.17
C ARG A 219 -1.41 16.10 3.70
N MET A 220 -1.10 15.76 4.94
CA MET A 220 0.21 16.01 5.54
C MET A 220 1.29 15.15 4.90
N SER A 221 0.99 13.88 4.61
CA SER A 221 1.90 12.99 3.88
C SER A 221 2.21 13.51 2.48
N ALA A 222 1.19 13.87 1.71
CA ALA A 222 1.38 14.47 0.38
C ALA A 222 2.19 15.77 0.46
N ALA A 223 1.88 16.67 1.41
CA ALA A 223 2.60 17.92 1.59
C ALA A 223 4.09 17.70 1.93
N SER A 224 4.41 16.71 2.78
CA SER A 224 5.79 16.41 3.12
C SER A 224 6.60 15.97 1.90
N MET A 225 6.02 15.15 1.04
CA MET A 225 6.66 14.69 -0.21
C MET A 225 6.89 15.85 -1.18
N ILE A 226 5.89 16.70 -1.39
CA ILE A 226 6.04 17.88 -2.27
C ILE A 226 7.10 18.83 -1.72
N LEU A 227 7.12 19.06 -0.41
CA LEU A 227 8.13 19.91 0.25
C LEU A 227 9.56 19.43 0.03
N ILE A 228 9.79 18.11 0.03
CA ILE A 228 11.11 17.50 -0.15
C ILE A 228 11.53 17.52 -1.63
N ASN A 229 10.59 17.21 -2.54
CA ASN A 229 10.88 16.92 -3.95
C ASN A 229 10.61 18.10 -4.91
N SER A 230 10.11 19.25 -4.42
CA SER A 230 9.85 20.41 -5.26
C SER A 230 10.38 21.72 -4.65
N SER A 231 10.51 22.72 -5.50
CA SER A 231 10.77 24.12 -5.12
C SER A 231 9.50 24.97 -5.02
N ASP A 232 8.32 24.36 -5.11
CA ASP A 232 7.04 25.05 -5.08
C ASP A 232 6.86 25.89 -3.82
N SER A 233 6.17 27.03 -3.95
CA SER A 233 5.88 27.90 -2.81
C SER A 233 5.02 27.16 -1.78
N ILE A 234 5.16 27.52 -0.51
CA ILE A 234 4.33 26.93 0.57
C ILE A 234 2.84 27.19 0.32
N SER A 235 2.51 28.33 -0.31
CA SER A 235 1.14 28.65 -0.67
C SER A 235 0.58 27.68 -1.73
N LYS A 236 1.38 27.39 -2.77
CA LYS A 236 0.99 26.43 -3.81
C LYS A 236 0.83 25.03 -3.23
N ILE A 237 1.76 24.59 -2.39
CA ILE A 237 1.65 23.29 -1.72
C ILE A 237 0.40 23.20 -0.85
N ALA A 238 0.06 24.27 -0.11
CA ALA A 238 -1.16 24.31 0.68
C ALA A 238 -2.41 24.09 -0.19
N GLU A 239 -2.48 24.77 -1.34
CA GLU A 239 -3.55 24.60 -2.33
C GLU A 239 -3.56 23.19 -2.92
N ASP A 240 -2.42 22.68 -3.37
CA ASP A 240 -2.26 21.37 -3.99
C ASP A 240 -2.66 20.21 -3.05
N VAL A 241 -2.55 20.40 -1.74
CA VAL A 241 -3.00 19.40 -0.76
C VAL A 241 -4.39 19.71 -0.17
N GLY A 242 -5.11 20.68 -0.76
CA GLY A 242 -6.51 20.94 -0.48
C GLY A 242 -6.78 21.84 0.74
N TYR A 243 -5.84 22.72 1.11
CA TYR A 243 -6.07 23.78 2.08
C TYR A 243 -6.42 25.09 1.39
N SER A 244 -7.45 25.77 1.89
CA SER A 244 -7.89 27.07 1.39
C SER A 244 -7.06 28.25 1.90
N SER A 245 -6.18 28.04 2.88
CA SER A 245 -5.30 29.08 3.41
C SER A 245 -3.95 28.51 3.87
N ILE A 246 -2.89 29.25 3.63
CA ILE A 246 -1.52 28.90 4.00
C ILE A 246 -1.35 28.87 5.53
N GLU A 247 -2.10 29.69 6.27
CA GLU A 247 -2.06 29.77 7.73
C GLU A 247 -2.61 28.48 8.33
N HIS A 248 -3.78 28.01 7.86
CA HIS A 248 -4.37 26.77 8.30
C HIS A 248 -3.50 25.57 7.95
N PHE A 249 -2.93 25.54 6.73
CA PHE A 249 -1.97 24.53 6.33
C PHE A 249 -0.74 24.51 7.24
N SER A 250 -0.09 25.66 7.43
CA SER A 250 1.13 25.76 8.23
C SER A 250 0.92 25.36 9.70
N ALA A 251 -0.22 25.75 10.27
CA ALA A 251 -0.60 25.34 11.62
C ALA A 251 -0.83 23.82 11.72
N ALA A 252 -1.57 23.24 10.75
CA ALA A 252 -1.82 21.80 10.70
C ALA A 252 -0.53 21.01 10.50
N PHE A 253 0.34 21.46 9.60
CA PHE A 253 1.64 20.84 9.31
C PHE A 253 2.57 20.88 10.54
N LYS A 254 2.66 22.02 11.21
CA LYS A 254 3.45 22.16 12.44
C LYS A 254 2.89 21.28 13.57
N LYS A 255 1.57 21.17 13.68
CA LYS A 255 0.93 20.29 14.67
C LYS A 255 1.24 18.82 14.39
N TYR A 256 1.32 18.42 13.11
CA TYR A 256 1.51 17.04 12.69
C TYR A 256 2.99 16.59 12.75
N TYR A 257 3.90 17.42 12.22
CA TYR A 257 5.35 17.11 12.13
C TYR A 257 6.23 17.81 13.17
N GLY A 258 5.65 18.63 14.06
CA GLY A 258 6.39 19.35 15.09
C GLY A 258 7.15 20.58 14.61
N THR A 259 7.27 20.80 13.30
CA THR A 259 8.04 21.88 12.68
C THR A 259 7.27 22.56 11.55
N ALA A 260 7.60 23.83 11.24
CA ALA A 260 6.94 24.56 10.16
C ALA A 260 7.36 24.03 8.77
N PRO A 261 6.49 24.11 7.73
CA PRO A 261 6.78 23.58 6.39
C PRO A 261 8.10 24.08 5.81
N THR A 262 8.43 25.35 5.97
CA THR A 262 9.69 25.94 5.50
C THR A 262 10.92 25.38 6.21
N GLN A 263 10.82 25.12 7.49
CA GLN A 263 11.91 24.50 8.26
C GLN A 263 12.05 23.02 7.91
N TYR A 264 10.92 22.32 7.73
CA TYR A 264 10.89 20.94 7.29
C TYR A 264 11.60 20.77 5.95
N ARG A 265 11.26 21.59 4.93
CA ARG A 265 11.95 21.61 3.64
C ARG A 265 13.47 21.79 3.80
N LYS A 266 13.91 22.78 4.58
CA LYS A 266 15.35 23.06 4.79
C LYS A 266 16.11 21.92 5.46
N SER A 267 15.45 21.07 6.24
CA SER A 267 16.10 19.94 6.88
C SER A 267 16.43 18.78 5.93
N PHE A 268 15.80 18.74 4.75
CA PHE A 268 16.00 17.72 3.72
C PHE A 268 16.71 18.22 2.45
N GLN A 269 16.77 19.53 2.24
CA GLN A 269 17.52 20.18 1.14
C GLN A 269 18.91 20.57 1.66
N LYS A 270 19.79 19.57 1.83
CA LYS A 270 21.22 19.80 2.08
C LYS A 270 22.00 19.65 0.80
#